data_b10fc531b71bf1dd2d25b343c21cbb38
#
_entry.id   b10fc531b71bf1dd2d25b343c21cbb38
#
_cell.length_a   1.000
_cell.length_b   1.000
_cell.length_c   1.000
_cell.angle_alpha   90.00
_cell.angle_beta   90.00
_cell.angle_gamma   90.00
#
_symmetry.space_group_name_H-M   'P 1'
#
loop_
_entity.id
_entity.type
_entity.pdbx_description
1 polymer ?
#
loop_
_entity_poly.entity_id
_entity_poly.type
_entity_poly.pdbx_seq_one_letter_code
_entity_poly.pdbx_strand_id
1 'polypeptide(L)'
;MNNDENVYNDIMQNNNSNTHPTNFMKTYDYENVAITDIVNNIIVDSIDNKASDIHFNPTEDGIVIRIRIDGELRNYANVPGYVKKNMITRIKILAGMNITESRIPQDGAIKQKILDKDVDLRVSSLPTNMGENIVIRILDYTMSSQGIETLGFNETNLKKLMKMINEPNGIILVTGATGSGKSTTVYSILQRLNTVDRNIITVEDPIEMNIPGVNQVQVISDIGLTFAASLRSILRQDPDIIMIGEIRDDETARIAVRASITGHLVLSTIHTNSALNTIERLTDMNIERYLLGTALTGIISQKLTKKLCPYCRGVRPTTPYEKKVFKNSLNLDINEIYEAKGCDKCHEGYKGRMAIHEVLLLNQEIRDAITNNMKKEDLRDLVYGSGTITMLQDGLTKVINGDTTFEELMKAIDVDDSDLTTKGLSESLEISEKNKDVLKNNDNYKKLQQKTDSDYEVFDLDFLNK
;
A
#
# COMPACT_ATOMS: atom_id res chain seq x y z
N MET A 1 3.23 33.86 15.91
CA MET A 1 2.62 32.53 15.78
C MET A 1 1.25 32.61 15.09
N ASN A 2 1.08 33.28 13.97
CA ASN A 2 -0.24 33.38 13.27
C ASN A 2 -0.11 33.60 11.76
N ASN A 3 1.05 33.34 11.13
CA ASN A 3 1.20 33.55 9.69
C ASN A 3 1.31 32.25 8.85
N ASP A 4 1.56 31.10 9.47
CA ASP A 4 1.82 29.86 8.73
C ASP A 4 0.53 29.06 8.43
N GLU A 5 -0.51 29.17 9.25
CA GLU A 5 -1.82 28.54 8.98
C GLU A 5 -2.58 29.19 7.83
N ASN A 6 -2.37 30.48 7.57
CA ASN A 6 -3.01 31.15 6.45
C ASN A 6 -2.42 30.77 5.09
N VAL A 7 -1.12 30.45 5.04
CA VAL A 7 -0.45 30.04 3.79
C VAL A 7 -0.92 28.64 3.34
N TYR A 8 -1.19 27.74 4.29
CA TYR A 8 -1.71 26.40 4.00
C TYR A 8 -3.14 26.44 3.45
N ASN A 9 -3.97 27.32 3.99
CA ASN A 9 -5.35 27.49 3.54
C ASN A 9 -5.46 28.21 2.19
N ASP A 10 -4.55 29.13 1.88
CA ASP A 10 -4.50 29.81 0.57
C ASP A 10 -4.05 28.89 -0.57
N ILE A 11 -3.19 27.90 -0.30
CA ILE A 11 -2.79 26.89 -1.28
C ILE A 11 -3.96 25.96 -1.63
N MET A 12 -4.86 25.69 -0.70
CA MET A 12 -6.05 24.85 -0.93
C MET A 12 -7.18 25.58 -1.65
N GLN A 13 -7.23 26.92 -1.61
CA GLN A 13 -8.30 27.70 -2.25
C GLN A 13 -7.99 28.17 -3.67
N ASN A 14 -6.72 28.21 -4.12
CA ASN A 14 -6.32 28.73 -5.42
C ASN A 14 -6.23 27.68 -6.56
N ASN A 15 -6.59 26.43 -6.33
CA ASN A 15 -6.57 25.37 -7.36
C ASN A 15 -7.87 25.22 -8.17
N ASN A 16 -8.71 26.26 -8.24
CA ASN A 16 -9.96 26.27 -9.01
C ASN A 16 -9.85 27.08 -10.31
N SER A 17 -8.92 26.75 -11.21
CA SER A 17 -9.07 27.18 -12.61
C SER A 17 -8.07 26.44 -13.51
N ASN A 18 -8.51 25.34 -14.08
CA ASN A 18 -8.27 24.82 -15.44
C ASN A 18 -8.64 23.34 -15.49
N THR A 19 -9.92 23.04 -15.35
CA THR A 19 -10.46 21.70 -15.55
C THR A 19 -10.72 21.49 -17.04
N HIS A 20 -9.92 20.66 -17.71
CA HIS A 20 -10.42 19.90 -18.83
C HIS A 20 -11.34 18.79 -18.26
N PRO A 21 -12.64 18.81 -18.50
CA PRO A 21 -13.54 17.77 -18.01
C PRO A 21 -13.34 16.53 -18.89
N THR A 22 -12.56 15.57 -18.45
CA THR A 22 -12.76 14.19 -18.89
C THR A 22 -14.07 13.73 -18.26
N ASN A 23 -15.13 13.81 -19.04
CA ASN A 23 -16.48 13.46 -18.61
C ASN A 23 -16.54 11.93 -18.45
N PHE A 24 -16.23 11.43 -17.25
CA PHE A 24 -16.30 10.00 -16.88
C PHE A 24 -17.76 9.49 -16.82
N MET A 25 -18.72 10.40 -16.90
CA MET A 25 -20.14 10.08 -16.80
C MET A 25 -20.60 9.30 -18.02
N LYS A 26 -20.95 8.02 -17.81
CA LYS A 26 -21.59 7.18 -18.83
C LYS A 26 -23.10 7.31 -18.78
N THR A 27 -23.69 7.26 -19.95
CA THR A 27 -25.15 7.21 -20.12
C THR A 27 -25.51 5.84 -20.69
N TYR A 28 -26.50 5.20 -20.09
CA TYR A 28 -27.06 3.92 -20.54
C TYR A 28 -28.49 4.12 -21.03
N ASP A 29 -28.90 3.36 -22.01
CA ASP A 29 -30.27 3.29 -22.46
C ASP A 29 -31.07 2.32 -21.55
N TYR A 30 -31.67 2.86 -20.50
CA TYR A 30 -32.40 2.09 -19.52
C TYR A 30 -33.79 1.62 -20.01
N GLU A 31 -34.25 2.09 -21.18
CA GLU A 31 -35.55 1.73 -21.76
C GLU A 31 -35.43 0.54 -22.72
N ASN A 32 -34.36 0.51 -23.52
CA ASN A 32 -34.21 -0.48 -24.58
C ASN A 32 -33.16 -1.57 -24.28
N VAL A 33 -32.28 -1.36 -23.29
CA VAL A 33 -31.23 -2.34 -22.92
C VAL A 33 -31.63 -3.06 -21.63
N ALA A 34 -31.47 -4.37 -21.61
CA ALA A 34 -31.76 -5.17 -20.42
C ALA A 34 -30.86 -4.77 -19.23
N ILE A 35 -31.45 -4.65 -18.04
CA ILE A 35 -30.70 -4.31 -16.81
C ILE A 35 -29.57 -5.29 -16.54
N THR A 36 -29.73 -6.56 -16.93
CA THR A 36 -28.67 -7.57 -16.86
C THR A 36 -27.43 -7.17 -17.62
N ASP A 37 -27.59 -6.65 -18.83
CA ASP A 37 -26.48 -6.26 -19.70
C ASP A 37 -25.84 -4.95 -19.23
N ILE A 38 -26.68 -4.02 -18.73
CA ILE A 38 -26.17 -2.77 -18.14
C ILE A 38 -25.28 -3.07 -16.93
N VAL A 39 -25.73 -3.94 -16.00
CA VAL A 39 -24.93 -4.31 -14.81
C VAL A 39 -23.64 -5.01 -15.22
N ASN A 40 -23.70 -5.93 -16.19
CA ASN A 40 -22.52 -6.61 -16.72
C ASN A 40 -21.53 -5.62 -17.35
N ASN A 41 -22.01 -4.67 -18.14
CA ASN A 41 -21.19 -3.63 -18.76
C ASN A 41 -20.53 -2.72 -17.72
N ILE A 42 -21.27 -2.32 -16.66
CA ILE A 42 -20.73 -1.51 -15.57
C ILE A 42 -19.57 -2.25 -14.89
N ILE A 43 -19.73 -3.55 -14.60
CA ILE A 43 -18.69 -4.37 -13.96
C ILE A 43 -17.46 -4.46 -14.86
N VAL A 44 -17.64 -4.87 -16.11
CA VAL A 44 -16.51 -5.06 -17.05
C VAL A 44 -15.78 -3.76 -17.32
N ASP A 45 -16.53 -2.68 -17.55
CA ASP A 45 -15.95 -1.37 -17.78
C ASP A 45 -15.17 -0.84 -16.55
N SER A 46 -15.69 -1.12 -15.34
CA SER A 46 -14.96 -0.78 -14.11
C SER A 46 -13.65 -1.57 -13.97
N ILE A 47 -13.64 -2.85 -14.34
CA ILE A 47 -12.42 -3.68 -14.39
C ILE A 47 -11.43 -3.12 -15.41
N ASP A 48 -11.90 -2.76 -16.62
CA ASP A 48 -11.05 -2.21 -17.67
C ASP A 48 -10.42 -0.87 -17.27
N ASN A 49 -11.15 -0.07 -16.50
CA ASN A 49 -10.66 1.18 -15.92
C ASN A 49 -9.82 0.97 -14.65
N LYS A 50 -9.53 -0.28 -14.26
CA LYS A 50 -8.74 -0.63 -13.06
C LYS A 50 -9.33 -0.05 -11.77
N ALA A 51 -10.65 0.00 -11.69
CA ALA A 51 -11.33 0.38 -10.45
C ALA A 51 -11.12 -0.69 -9.37
N SER A 52 -10.95 -0.27 -8.13
CA SER A 52 -10.90 -1.16 -6.97
C SER A 52 -12.29 -1.47 -6.41
N ASP A 53 -13.22 -0.51 -6.49
CA ASP A 53 -14.57 -0.64 -5.94
C ASP A 53 -15.60 0.06 -6.85
N ILE A 54 -16.81 -0.50 -6.91
CA ILE A 54 -17.98 0.10 -7.55
C ILE A 54 -19.02 0.36 -6.46
N HIS A 55 -19.49 1.59 -6.35
CA HIS A 55 -20.45 2.01 -5.36
C HIS A 55 -21.79 2.33 -6.05
N PHE A 56 -22.85 1.67 -5.64
CA PHE A 56 -24.23 1.93 -6.05
C PHE A 56 -24.94 2.64 -4.89
N ASN A 57 -24.91 3.97 -4.89
CA ASN A 57 -25.46 4.78 -3.81
C ASN A 57 -26.90 5.18 -4.12
N PRO A 58 -27.88 4.71 -3.36
CA PRO A 58 -29.26 5.08 -3.57
C PRO A 58 -29.50 6.55 -3.22
N THR A 59 -30.32 7.21 -4.03
CA THR A 59 -30.79 8.58 -3.84
C THR A 59 -32.30 8.61 -3.92
N GLU A 60 -32.91 9.78 -3.69
CA GLU A 60 -34.33 9.98 -3.83
C GLU A 60 -34.81 9.67 -5.27
N ASP A 61 -34.05 10.16 -6.26
CA ASP A 61 -34.39 10.06 -7.68
C ASP A 61 -33.83 8.80 -8.38
N GLY A 62 -33.05 7.97 -7.71
CA GLY A 62 -32.43 6.80 -8.35
C GLY A 62 -31.21 6.22 -7.65
N ILE A 63 -30.16 5.95 -8.42
CA ILE A 63 -28.85 5.51 -7.91
C ILE A 63 -27.75 6.34 -8.58
N VAL A 64 -26.82 6.85 -7.77
CA VAL A 64 -25.55 7.39 -8.27
C VAL A 64 -24.51 6.28 -8.21
N ILE A 65 -24.00 5.88 -9.38
CA ILE A 65 -22.90 4.92 -9.47
C ILE A 65 -21.58 5.69 -9.43
N ARG A 66 -20.70 5.28 -8.52
CA ARG A 66 -19.35 5.81 -8.42
C ARG A 66 -18.34 4.67 -8.47
N ILE A 67 -17.21 4.90 -9.10
CA ILE A 67 -16.11 3.94 -9.15
C ILE A 67 -14.88 4.53 -8.42
N ARG A 68 -14.13 3.66 -7.74
CA ARG A 68 -12.88 4.05 -7.09
C ARG A 68 -11.71 3.68 -7.97
N ILE A 69 -10.99 4.68 -8.50
CA ILE A 69 -9.78 4.49 -9.30
C ILE A 69 -8.62 5.20 -8.59
N ASP A 70 -7.51 4.52 -8.43
CA ASP A 70 -6.29 5.03 -7.77
C ASP A 70 -6.54 5.63 -6.37
N GLY A 71 -7.55 5.10 -5.65
CA GLY A 71 -7.95 5.52 -4.31
C GLY A 71 -9.06 6.59 -4.29
N GLU A 72 -9.39 7.24 -5.40
CA GLU A 72 -10.38 8.30 -5.49
C GLU A 72 -11.74 7.81 -6.02
N LEU A 73 -12.82 8.24 -5.36
CA LEU A 73 -14.18 8.01 -5.83
C LEU A 73 -14.56 9.02 -6.91
N ARG A 74 -15.09 8.51 -8.04
CA ARG A 74 -15.51 9.31 -9.19
C ARG A 74 -16.93 8.96 -9.58
N ASN A 75 -17.73 9.96 -9.95
CA ASN A 75 -19.04 9.72 -10.51
C ASN A 75 -18.91 9.02 -11.85
N TYR A 76 -19.64 7.94 -12.04
CA TYR A 76 -19.58 7.09 -13.22
C TYR A 76 -20.87 7.10 -14.04
N ALA A 77 -22.04 6.92 -13.40
CA ALA A 77 -23.32 6.98 -14.06
C ALA A 77 -24.45 7.32 -13.08
N ASN A 78 -25.55 7.85 -13.61
CA ASN A 78 -26.80 8.03 -12.87
C ASN A 78 -27.84 7.03 -13.38
N VAL A 79 -28.54 6.39 -12.47
CA VAL A 79 -29.60 5.41 -12.74
C VAL A 79 -30.94 6.00 -12.34
N PRO A 80 -31.92 6.04 -13.23
CA PRO A 80 -33.26 6.56 -12.91
C PRO A 80 -33.98 5.70 -11.86
N GLY A 81 -34.91 6.33 -11.10
CA GLY A 81 -35.63 5.68 -10.00
C GLY A 81 -36.44 4.45 -10.42
N TYR A 82 -36.99 4.44 -11.62
CA TYR A 82 -37.85 3.34 -12.09
C TYR A 82 -37.09 2.03 -12.32
N VAL A 83 -35.79 2.05 -12.54
CA VAL A 83 -34.93 0.85 -12.66
C VAL A 83 -34.16 0.50 -11.40
N LYS A 84 -34.19 1.36 -10.38
CA LYS A 84 -33.43 1.22 -9.12
C LYS A 84 -33.56 -0.17 -8.49
N LYS A 85 -34.83 -0.62 -8.28
CA LYS A 85 -35.10 -1.92 -7.67
C LYS A 85 -34.58 -3.09 -8.51
N ASN A 86 -34.73 -3.02 -9.83
CA ASN A 86 -34.32 -4.08 -10.74
C ASN A 86 -32.77 -4.21 -10.77
N MET A 87 -32.05 -3.09 -10.73
CA MET A 87 -30.60 -3.08 -10.69
C MET A 87 -30.06 -3.71 -9.41
N ILE A 88 -30.57 -3.31 -8.24
CA ILE A 88 -30.20 -3.90 -6.95
C ILE A 88 -30.51 -5.39 -6.92
N THR A 89 -31.70 -5.80 -7.36
CA THR A 89 -32.09 -7.21 -7.44
C THR A 89 -31.14 -8.01 -8.33
N ARG A 90 -30.75 -7.47 -9.49
CA ARG A 90 -29.81 -8.13 -10.39
C ARG A 90 -28.45 -8.35 -9.74
N ILE A 91 -27.90 -7.34 -9.05
CA ILE A 91 -26.63 -7.46 -8.34
C ILE A 91 -26.72 -8.52 -7.23
N LYS A 92 -27.80 -8.52 -6.45
CA LYS A 92 -28.03 -9.51 -5.39
C LYS A 92 -28.11 -10.94 -5.94
N ILE A 93 -28.78 -11.14 -7.09
CA ILE A 93 -28.81 -12.45 -7.77
C ILE A 93 -27.41 -12.90 -8.17
N LEU A 94 -26.63 -12.02 -8.80
CA LEU A 94 -25.26 -12.32 -9.20
C LEU A 94 -24.38 -12.70 -8.02
N ALA A 95 -24.58 -12.05 -6.86
CA ALA A 95 -23.81 -12.25 -5.65
C ALA A 95 -24.33 -13.39 -4.76
N GLY A 96 -25.39 -14.10 -5.15
CA GLY A 96 -25.99 -15.17 -4.35
C GLY A 96 -26.69 -14.69 -3.07
N MET A 97 -27.13 -13.43 -3.02
CA MET A 97 -27.79 -12.82 -1.87
C MET A 97 -29.32 -13.06 -1.90
N ASN A 98 -29.96 -12.96 -0.73
CA ASN A 98 -31.40 -13.05 -0.61
C ASN A 98 -32.07 -11.77 -1.15
N ILE A 99 -32.79 -11.90 -2.27
CA ILE A 99 -33.46 -10.79 -2.94
C ILE A 99 -34.74 -10.32 -2.24
N THR A 100 -35.31 -11.15 -1.35
CA THR A 100 -36.54 -10.82 -0.61
C THR A 100 -36.27 -10.08 0.70
N GLU A 101 -35.04 -10.11 1.18
CA GLU A 101 -34.60 -9.42 2.39
C GLU A 101 -33.83 -8.15 2.03
N SER A 102 -34.30 -7.01 2.49
CA SER A 102 -33.69 -5.69 2.23
C SER A 102 -33.46 -4.85 3.48
N ARG A 103 -33.74 -5.43 4.67
CA ARG A 103 -33.73 -4.71 5.95
C ARG A 103 -32.47 -4.99 6.78
N ILE A 104 -31.70 -6.00 6.41
CA ILE A 104 -30.44 -6.37 7.07
C ILE A 104 -29.28 -6.35 6.08
N PRO A 105 -28.05 -6.08 6.55
CA PRO A 105 -26.85 -6.18 5.72
C PRO A 105 -26.69 -7.60 5.18
N GLN A 106 -26.14 -7.71 3.98
CA GLN A 106 -25.82 -8.99 3.34
C GLN A 106 -24.47 -8.88 2.63
N ASP A 107 -23.71 -9.96 2.68
CA ASP A 107 -22.47 -10.12 1.93
C ASP A 107 -22.60 -11.27 0.92
N GLY A 108 -21.95 -11.15 -0.22
CA GLY A 108 -21.95 -12.14 -1.28
C GLY A 108 -20.71 -12.05 -2.16
N ALA A 109 -20.60 -12.97 -3.11
CA ALA A 109 -19.47 -13.03 -4.03
C ALA A 109 -19.95 -13.35 -5.44
N ILE A 110 -19.26 -12.78 -6.45
CA ILE A 110 -19.49 -13.07 -7.85
C ILE A 110 -18.22 -13.70 -8.40
N LYS A 111 -18.23 -15.02 -8.61
CA LYS A 111 -17.12 -15.79 -9.19
C LYS A 111 -17.62 -16.46 -10.48
N GLN A 112 -17.55 -15.74 -11.56
CA GLN A 112 -18.04 -16.22 -12.85
C GLN A 112 -17.42 -15.45 -14.01
N LYS A 113 -17.70 -15.91 -15.23
CA LYS A 113 -17.34 -15.20 -16.44
C LYS A 113 -18.41 -14.16 -16.79
N ILE A 114 -18.00 -12.89 -16.94
CA ILE A 114 -18.88 -11.80 -17.39
C ILE A 114 -18.27 -11.18 -18.65
N LEU A 115 -19.01 -11.20 -19.77
CA LEU A 115 -18.55 -10.71 -21.07
C LEU A 115 -17.10 -11.14 -21.39
N ASP A 116 -16.86 -12.48 -21.31
CA ASP A 116 -15.56 -13.14 -21.55
C ASP A 116 -14.42 -12.83 -20.56
N LYS A 117 -14.68 -12.09 -19.47
CA LYS A 117 -13.71 -11.85 -18.40
C LYS A 117 -14.04 -12.71 -17.17
N ASP A 118 -13.04 -13.40 -16.66
CA ASP A 118 -13.13 -14.06 -15.37
C ASP A 118 -13.09 -12.99 -14.29
N VAL A 119 -14.12 -12.97 -13.43
CA VAL A 119 -14.26 -11.99 -12.34
C VAL A 119 -14.35 -12.71 -11.00
N ASP A 120 -13.70 -12.12 -10.01
CA ASP A 120 -13.88 -12.45 -8.59
C ASP A 120 -14.16 -11.13 -7.85
N LEU A 121 -15.41 -10.99 -7.42
CA LEU A 121 -15.91 -9.75 -6.81
C LEU A 121 -16.53 -10.06 -5.48
N ARG A 122 -16.27 -9.22 -4.47
CA ARG A 122 -17.00 -9.24 -3.19
C ARG A 122 -18.06 -8.15 -3.22
N VAL A 123 -19.24 -8.50 -2.78
CA VAL A 123 -20.42 -7.61 -2.81
C VAL A 123 -20.96 -7.48 -1.40
N SER A 124 -21.11 -6.25 -0.93
CA SER A 124 -21.76 -5.94 0.35
C SER A 124 -22.98 -5.05 0.11
N SER A 125 -24.11 -5.41 0.71
CA SER A 125 -25.36 -4.63 0.71
C SER A 125 -25.64 -4.13 2.12
N LEU A 126 -25.93 -2.82 2.22
CA LEU A 126 -26.28 -2.15 3.47
C LEU A 126 -27.62 -1.40 3.31
N PRO A 127 -28.64 -1.70 4.12
CA PRO A 127 -29.88 -0.93 4.15
C PRO A 127 -29.64 0.52 4.56
N THR A 128 -30.23 1.46 3.82
CA THR A 128 -30.26 2.88 4.15
C THR A 128 -31.68 3.43 4.05
N ASN A 129 -31.90 4.65 4.52
CA ASN A 129 -33.20 5.34 4.39
C ASN A 129 -33.61 5.59 2.94
N MET A 130 -32.65 5.60 1.99
CA MET A 130 -32.90 5.78 0.56
C MET A 130 -32.95 4.46 -0.23
N GLY A 131 -32.80 3.32 0.44
CA GLY A 131 -32.73 1.98 -0.17
C GLY A 131 -31.44 1.26 0.15
N GLU A 132 -31.18 0.12 -0.49
CA GLU A 132 -29.96 -0.65 -0.28
C GLU A 132 -28.78 0.01 -1.01
N ASN A 133 -27.74 0.34 -0.23
CA ASN A 133 -26.45 0.77 -0.74
C ASN A 133 -25.62 -0.48 -1.05
N ILE A 134 -25.11 -0.61 -2.26
CA ILE A 134 -24.24 -1.75 -2.63
C ILE A 134 -22.85 -1.26 -2.96
N VAL A 135 -21.86 -1.99 -2.43
CA VAL A 135 -20.45 -1.83 -2.80
C VAL A 135 -19.94 -3.15 -3.35
N ILE A 136 -19.37 -3.09 -4.54
CA ILE A 136 -18.70 -4.23 -5.19
C ILE A 136 -17.20 -3.96 -5.16
N ARG A 137 -16.43 -4.79 -4.45
CA ARG A 137 -14.97 -4.79 -4.48
C ARG A 137 -14.48 -5.70 -5.59
N ILE A 138 -13.62 -5.18 -6.45
CA ILE A 138 -12.98 -5.92 -7.55
C ILE A 138 -11.68 -6.51 -7.02
N LEU A 139 -11.56 -7.84 -7.06
CA LEU A 139 -10.33 -8.54 -6.69
C LEU A 139 -9.48 -8.69 -7.97
N ASP A 140 -8.45 -7.88 -8.08
CA ASP A 140 -7.50 -7.94 -9.21
C ASP A 140 -6.25 -8.72 -8.79
N TYR A 141 -6.21 -9.99 -9.19
CA TYR A 141 -5.09 -10.88 -8.89
C TYR A 141 -3.82 -10.58 -9.69
N THR A 142 -3.91 -9.79 -10.76
CA THR A 142 -2.74 -9.47 -11.59
C THR A 142 -1.74 -8.57 -10.86
N MET A 143 -2.22 -7.73 -9.96
CA MET A 143 -1.37 -6.85 -9.15
C MET A 143 -0.56 -7.61 -8.10
N SER A 144 -1.10 -8.73 -7.59
CA SER A 144 -0.45 -9.53 -6.54
C SER A 144 0.55 -10.54 -7.09
N SER A 145 0.59 -10.74 -8.42
CA SER A 145 1.59 -11.59 -9.10
C SER A 145 2.86 -10.84 -9.52
N GLN A 146 2.99 -9.56 -9.13
CA GLN A 146 4.17 -8.77 -9.47
C GLN A 146 5.34 -9.16 -8.56
N GLY A 147 6.54 -9.28 -9.15
CA GLY A 147 7.77 -9.52 -8.38
C GLY A 147 8.08 -8.37 -7.41
N ILE A 148 8.83 -8.67 -6.36
CA ILE A 148 9.27 -7.70 -5.34
C ILE A 148 9.92 -6.46 -5.98
N GLU A 149 10.63 -6.64 -7.08
CA GLU A 149 11.37 -5.61 -7.82
C GLU A 149 10.45 -4.52 -8.41
N THR A 150 9.17 -4.84 -8.62
CA THR A 150 8.20 -3.90 -9.20
C THR A 150 7.41 -3.09 -8.18
N LEU A 151 7.58 -3.40 -6.88
CA LEU A 151 6.85 -2.76 -5.79
C LEU A 151 7.32 -1.32 -5.49
N GLY A 152 8.39 -0.86 -6.15
CA GLY A 152 8.90 0.51 -6.01
C GLY A 152 9.82 0.72 -4.80
N PHE A 153 10.45 -0.34 -4.29
CA PHE A 153 11.56 -0.20 -3.35
C PHE A 153 12.75 0.50 -4.02
N ASN A 154 13.39 1.44 -3.32
CA ASN A 154 14.72 1.89 -3.72
C ASN A 154 15.73 0.76 -3.49
N GLU A 155 16.92 0.85 -4.09
CA GLU A 155 17.93 -0.22 -4.03
C GLU A 155 18.34 -0.56 -2.60
N THR A 156 18.56 0.43 -1.74
CA THR A 156 18.91 0.22 -0.33
C THR A 156 17.84 -0.53 0.43
N ASN A 157 16.56 -0.13 0.27
CA ASN A 157 15.44 -0.79 0.91
C ASN A 157 15.21 -2.19 0.35
N LEU A 158 15.43 -2.38 -0.96
CA LEU A 158 15.36 -3.70 -1.58
C LEU A 158 16.44 -4.64 -1.04
N LYS A 159 17.70 -4.18 -0.92
CA LYS A 159 18.79 -4.96 -0.30
C LYS A 159 18.47 -5.36 1.15
N LYS A 160 17.90 -4.43 1.94
CA LYS A 160 17.45 -4.74 3.31
C LYS A 160 16.35 -5.80 3.31
N LEU A 161 15.33 -5.65 2.44
CA LEU A 161 14.25 -6.63 2.30
C LEU A 161 14.80 -8.01 1.93
N MET A 162 15.67 -8.09 0.92
CA MET A 162 16.29 -9.36 0.49
C MET A 162 17.09 -10.01 1.61
N LYS A 163 17.76 -9.23 2.45
CA LYS A 163 18.44 -9.75 3.64
C LYS A 163 17.45 -10.33 4.65
N MET A 164 16.35 -9.62 4.93
CA MET A 164 15.31 -10.08 5.88
C MET A 164 14.69 -11.41 5.46
N ILE A 165 14.30 -11.56 4.19
CA ILE A 165 13.59 -12.75 3.70
C ILE A 165 14.50 -13.98 3.54
N ASN A 166 15.81 -13.78 3.58
CA ASN A 166 16.80 -14.86 3.57
C ASN A 166 17.21 -15.32 4.98
N GLU A 167 16.74 -14.65 6.03
CA GLU A 167 16.96 -15.14 7.40
C GLU A 167 16.18 -16.45 7.63
N PRO A 168 16.77 -17.43 8.32
CA PRO A 168 16.12 -18.72 8.51
C PRO A 168 14.89 -18.66 9.44
N ASN A 169 14.83 -17.68 10.30
CA ASN A 169 13.77 -17.48 11.29
C ASN A 169 13.69 -16.01 11.71
N GLY A 170 12.61 -15.64 12.35
CA GLY A 170 12.35 -14.28 12.83
C GLY A 170 10.99 -13.77 12.34
N ILE A 171 10.64 -12.54 12.70
CA ILE A 171 9.41 -11.88 12.27
C ILE A 171 9.73 -10.72 11.34
N ILE A 172 9.08 -10.71 10.18
CA ILE A 172 9.03 -9.57 9.26
C ILE A 172 7.60 -9.00 9.30
N LEU A 173 7.47 -7.74 9.64
CA LEU A 173 6.18 -7.04 9.71
C LEU A 173 6.04 -6.03 8.58
N VAL A 174 4.90 -6.08 7.88
CA VAL A 174 4.52 -5.04 6.92
C VAL A 174 3.43 -4.18 7.56
N THR A 175 3.68 -2.88 7.68
CA THR A 175 2.79 -1.95 8.38
C THR A 175 2.34 -0.80 7.49
N GLY A 176 1.21 -0.20 7.83
CA GLY A 176 0.57 0.90 7.12
C GLY A 176 -0.94 0.89 7.29
N ALA A 177 -1.61 1.96 6.87
CA ALA A 177 -3.06 2.07 6.88
C ALA A 177 -3.73 1.04 5.95
N THR A 178 -5.05 0.91 6.04
CA THR A 178 -5.84 0.15 5.06
C THR A 178 -5.64 0.75 3.66
N GLY A 179 -5.42 -0.11 2.68
CA GLY A 179 -5.16 0.33 1.30
C GLY A 179 -3.73 0.81 1.02
N SER A 180 -2.78 0.66 1.94
CA SER A 180 -1.37 1.01 1.72
C SER A 180 -0.58 -0.03 0.90
N GLY A 181 -1.20 -1.13 0.48
CA GLY A 181 -0.59 -2.18 -0.33
C GLY A 181 0.11 -3.29 0.46
N LYS A 182 -0.13 -3.41 1.78
CA LYS A 182 0.49 -4.44 2.65
C LYS A 182 0.32 -5.86 2.10
N SER A 183 -0.91 -6.23 1.73
CA SER A 183 -1.19 -7.57 1.19
C SER A 183 -0.37 -7.83 -0.07
N THR A 184 -0.30 -6.88 -1.01
CA THR A 184 0.51 -7.01 -2.23
C THR A 184 1.98 -7.28 -1.90
N THR A 185 2.55 -6.54 -0.95
CA THR A 185 3.94 -6.72 -0.52
C THR A 185 4.16 -8.09 0.12
N VAL A 186 3.28 -8.51 1.05
CA VAL A 186 3.39 -9.83 1.71
C VAL A 186 3.22 -10.96 0.69
N TYR A 187 2.26 -10.88 -0.22
CA TYR A 187 2.07 -11.89 -1.27
C TYR A 187 3.27 -11.96 -2.23
N SER A 188 3.86 -10.83 -2.61
CA SER A 188 5.09 -10.83 -3.43
C SER A 188 6.27 -11.46 -2.70
N ILE A 189 6.40 -11.25 -1.39
CA ILE A 189 7.39 -11.92 -0.54
C ILE A 189 7.12 -13.43 -0.50
N LEU A 190 5.86 -13.85 -0.27
CA LEU A 190 5.49 -15.27 -0.25
C LEU A 190 5.80 -15.95 -1.58
N GLN A 191 5.48 -15.33 -2.72
CA GLN A 191 5.80 -15.87 -4.04
C GLN A 191 7.31 -16.05 -4.24
N ARG A 192 8.12 -15.09 -3.78
CA ARG A 192 9.58 -15.20 -3.85
C ARG A 192 10.12 -16.33 -2.99
N LEU A 193 9.51 -16.60 -1.83
CA LEU A 193 9.91 -17.63 -0.89
C LEU A 193 9.33 -19.01 -1.23
N ASN A 194 8.33 -19.09 -2.11
CA ASN A 194 7.61 -20.31 -2.44
C ASN A 194 8.43 -21.19 -3.40
N THR A 195 9.26 -22.03 -2.82
CA THR A 195 10.09 -23.03 -3.50
C THR A 195 9.66 -24.43 -3.10
N VAL A 196 10.03 -25.44 -3.87
CA VAL A 196 9.58 -26.83 -3.67
C VAL A 196 10.03 -27.42 -2.34
N ASP A 197 11.12 -26.90 -1.78
CA ASP A 197 11.75 -27.35 -0.55
C ASP A 197 11.23 -26.65 0.72
N ARG A 198 10.24 -25.75 0.59
CA ARG A 198 9.70 -24.98 1.71
C ARG A 198 8.21 -25.23 1.93
N ASN A 199 7.85 -25.57 3.15
CA ASN A 199 6.45 -25.67 3.57
C ASN A 199 5.93 -24.32 4.06
N ILE A 200 5.12 -23.65 3.24
CA ILE A 200 4.53 -22.35 3.54
C ILE A 200 3.07 -22.53 3.94
N ILE A 201 2.70 -22.02 5.11
CA ILE A 201 1.30 -22.07 5.59
C ILE A 201 0.86 -20.65 5.97
N THR A 202 -0.33 -20.27 5.51
CA THR A 202 -0.92 -18.97 5.85
C THR A 202 -2.19 -19.11 6.65
N VAL A 203 -2.53 -18.08 7.42
CA VAL A 203 -3.85 -17.90 8.06
C VAL A 203 -4.33 -16.46 7.77
N GLU A 204 -5.52 -16.33 7.18
CA GLU A 204 -6.01 -15.09 6.56
C GLU A 204 -7.50 -14.84 6.85
N ASP A 205 -7.90 -13.56 6.84
CA ASP A 205 -9.29 -13.14 7.06
C ASP A 205 -9.71 -12.00 6.12
N PRO A 206 -10.18 -12.35 4.92
CA PRO A 206 -10.16 -13.65 4.27
C PRO A 206 -8.90 -13.83 3.38
N ILE A 207 -8.77 -15.01 2.74
CA ILE A 207 -7.78 -15.23 1.68
C ILE A 207 -8.10 -14.29 0.52
N GLU A 208 -7.12 -13.44 0.15
CA GLU A 208 -7.31 -12.49 -0.96
C GLU A 208 -7.05 -13.14 -2.33
N MET A 209 -6.06 -14.03 -2.41
CA MET A 209 -5.67 -14.71 -3.64
C MET A 209 -5.11 -16.10 -3.32
N ASN A 210 -5.43 -17.09 -4.15
CA ASN A 210 -4.83 -18.41 -4.05
C ASN A 210 -3.40 -18.39 -4.60
N ILE A 211 -2.44 -18.91 -3.83
CA ILE A 211 -1.05 -19.06 -4.25
C ILE A 211 -0.78 -20.58 -4.45
N PRO A 212 -0.51 -21.04 -5.69
CA PRO A 212 -0.16 -22.44 -5.91
C PRO A 212 1.05 -22.85 -5.07
N GLY A 213 0.99 -23.98 -4.39
CA GLY A 213 2.06 -24.48 -3.53
C GLY A 213 2.07 -23.94 -2.10
N VAL A 214 1.15 -23.06 -1.73
CA VAL A 214 0.98 -22.52 -0.37
C VAL A 214 -0.28 -23.10 0.27
N ASN A 215 -0.19 -23.57 1.51
CA ASN A 215 -1.32 -24.03 2.28
C ASN A 215 -2.01 -22.85 2.97
N GLN A 216 -3.15 -22.40 2.46
CA GLN A 216 -3.85 -21.21 2.94
C GLN A 216 -5.06 -21.58 3.78
N VAL A 217 -5.11 -21.10 5.03
CA VAL A 217 -6.21 -21.31 5.99
C VAL A 217 -7.02 -20.03 6.09
N GLN A 218 -8.31 -20.10 5.80
CA GLN A 218 -9.21 -18.97 6.02
C GLN A 218 -9.80 -19.02 7.43
N VAL A 219 -9.77 -17.89 8.14
CA VAL A 219 -10.44 -17.70 9.42
C VAL A 219 -11.95 -17.88 9.24
N ILE A 220 -12.59 -18.63 10.15
CA ILE A 220 -14.04 -18.80 10.25
C ILE A 220 -14.40 -18.69 11.72
N SER A 221 -14.62 -17.47 12.18
CA SER A 221 -14.84 -17.17 13.60
C SER A 221 -16.06 -17.88 14.18
N ASP A 222 -17.11 -18.09 13.38
CA ASP A 222 -18.36 -18.73 13.81
C ASP A 222 -18.19 -20.18 14.32
N ILE A 223 -17.15 -20.87 13.85
CA ILE A 223 -16.83 -22.23 14.28
C ILE A 223 -15.58 -22.29 15.17
N GLY A 224 -15.07 -21.13 15.60
CA GLY A 224 -13.88 -21.04 16.46
C GLY A 224 -12.54 -21.18 15.73
N LEU A 225 -12.51 -21.20 14.38
CA LEU A 225 -11.28 -21.20 13.59
C LEU A 225 -10.74 -19.76 13.50
N THR A 226 -10.16 -19.29 14.60
CA THR A 226 -9.57 -17.95 14.74
C THR A 226 -8.10 -17.93 14.33
N PHE A 227 -7.48 -16.72 14.22
CA PHE A 227 -6.03 -16.57 13.99
C PHE A 227 -5.22 -17.38 15.02
N ALA A 228 -5.48 -17.19 16.31
CA ALA A 228 -4.75 -17.87 17.38
C ALA A 228 -4.94 -19.40 17.36
N ALA A 229 -6.18 -19.89 17.15
CA ALA A 229 -6.46 -21.32 17.07
C ALA A 229 -5.78 -21.97 15.86
N SER A 230 -5.86 -21.33 14.70
CA SER A 230 -5.20 -21.79 13.47
C SER A 230 -3.68 -21.82 13.63
N LEU A 231 -3.09 -20.76 14.18
CA LEU A 231 -1.64 -20.65 14.36
C LEU A 231 -1.08 -21.74 15.29
N ARG A 232 -1.79 -22.07 16.39
CA ARG A 232 -1.40 -23.22 17.24
C ARG A 232 -1.41 -24.56 16.50
N SER A 233 -2.30 -24.71 15.53
CA SER A 233 -2.38 -25.92 14.71
C SER A 233 -1.32 -25.94 13.63
N ILE A 234 -1.05 -24.80 13.00
CA ILE A 234 -0.01 -24.60 11.99
C ILE A 234 1.36 -25.01 12.53
N LEU A 235 1.69 -24.65 13.78
CA LEU A 235 2.95 -25.04 14.44
C LEU A 235 3.17 -26.56 14.58
N ARG A 236 2.16 -27.39 14.32
CA ARG A 236 2.25 -28.87 14.30
C ARG A 236 2.21 -29.46 12.90
N GLN A 237 2.30 -28.60 11.88
CA GLN A 237 2.27 -28.99 10.46
C GLN A 237 3.64 -28.88 9.78
N ASP A 238 4.72 -28.83 10.57
CA ASP A 238 6.11 -28.72 10.09
C ASP A 238 6.29 -27.55 9.09
N PRO A 239 5.91 -26.31 9.46
CA PRO A 239 6.06 -25.17 8.56
C PRO A 239 7.48 -24.61 8.62
N ASP A 240 8.03 -24.21 7.47
CA ASP A 240 9.24 -23.38 7.40
C ASP A 240 8.87 -21.90 7.51
N ILE A 241 7.78 -21.53 6.83
CA ILE A 241 7.31 -20.14 6.74
C ILE A 241 5.84 -20.07 7.13
N ILE A 242 5.52 -19.16 8.03
CA ILE A 242 4.16 -18.89 8.48
C ILE A 242 3.78 -17.46 8.10
N MET A 243 2.66 -17.28 7.39
CA MET A 243 2.08 -15.97 7.19
C MET A 243 0.80 -15.80 7.99
N ILE A 244 0.72 -14.74 8.75
CA ILE A 244 -0.46 -14.33 9.51
C ILE A 244 -1.00 -13.09 8.83
N GLY A 245 -2.22 -13.13 8.30
CA GLY A 245 -2.81 -12.02 7.55
C GLY A 245 -2.64 -10.68 8.28
N GLU A 246 -2.97 -10.66 9.56
CA GLU A 246 -2.70 -9.52 10.44
C GLU A 246 -2.64 -9.93 11.92
N ILE A 247 -1.92 -9.13 12.72
CA ILE A 247 -1.88 -9.23 14.18
C ILE A 247 -2.77 -8.13 14.77
N ARG A 248 -3.91 -8.55 15.39
CA ARG A 248 -4.88 -7.64 16.02
C ARG A 248 -4.87 -7.68 17.53
N ASP A 249 -4.48 -8.81 18.12
CA ASP A 249 -4.60 -9.12 19.53
C ASP A 249 -3.29 -9.69 20.12
N ASP A 250 -3.18 -9.64 21.44
CA ASP A 250 -2.01 -10.07 22.21
C ASP A 250 -1.78 -11.59 22.13
N GLU A 251 -2.84 -12.39 22.04
CA GLU A 251 -2.72 -13.83 21.94
C GLU A 251 -2.04 -14.24 20.63
N THR A 252 -2.50 -13.74 19.49
CA THR A 252 -1.92 -13.97 18.17
C THR A 252 -0.47 -13.44 18.11
N ALA A 253 -0.22 -12.22 18.62
CA ALA A 253 1.10 -11.62 18.70
C ALA A 253 2.09 -12.51 19.47
N ARG A 254 1.70 -13.01 20.63
CA ARG A 254 2.53 -13.86 21.49
C ARG A 254 2.88 -15.20 20.84
N ILE A 255 1.92 -15.84 20.14
CA ILE A 255 2.18 -17.09 19.42
C ILE A 255 3.12 -16.83 18.24
N ALA A 256 2.91 -15.76 17.48
CA ALA A 256 3.77 -15.37 16.35
C ALA A 256 5.23 -15.13 16.77
N VAL A 257 5.43 -14.39 17.88
CA VAL A 257 6.75 -14.14 18.45
C VAL A 257 7.43 -15.44 18.88
N ARG A 258 6.71 -16.32 19.56
CA ARG A 258 7.26 -17.62 19.96
C ARG A 258 7.61 -18.49 18.75
N ALA A 259 6.76 -18.54 17.73
CA ALA A 259 7.02 -19.27 16.50
C ALA A 259 8.34 -18.84 15.86
N SER A 260 8.57 -17.53 15.78
CA SER A 260 9.80 -16.98 15.17
C SER A 260 11.05 -17.32 15.96
N ILE A 261 11.00 -17.33 17.30
CA ILE A 261 12.12 -17.69 18.16
C ILE A 261 12.42 -19.20 18.09
N THR A 262 11.39 -20.02 17.82
CA THR A 262 11.53 -21.48 17.72
C THR A 262 11.89 -22.01 16.34
N GLY A 263 12.34 -21.14 15.42
CA GLY A 263 12.94 -21.57 14.17
C GLY A 263 12.13 -21.31 12.90
N HIS A 264 10.98 -20.59 12.98
CA HIS A 264 10.13 -20.32 11.83
C HIS A 264 10.31 -18.87 11.33
N LEU A 265 10.29 -18.67 10.02
CA LEU A 265 10.15 -17.35 9.43
C LEU A 265 8.68 -16.93 9.45
N VAL A 266 8.35 -15.88 10.17
CA VAL A 266 6.98 -15.38 10.31
C VAL A 266 6.82 -14.08 9.55
N LEU A 267 5.82 -14.03 8.65
CA LEU A 267 5.40 -12.83 7.94
C LEU A 267 4.05 -12.38 8.50
N SER A 268 3.87 -11.10 8.76
CA SER A 268 2.55 -10.61 9.14
C SER A 268 2.36 -9.14 8.79
N THR A 269 1.11 -8.69 8.90
CA THR A 269 0.78 -7.26 8.82
C THR A 269 0.30 -6.73 10.16
N ILE A 270 0.50 -5.43 10.36
CA ILE A 270 -0.01 -4.72 11.53
C ILE A 270 -0.40 -3.30 11.10
N HIS A 271 -1.36 -2.68 11.80
CA HIS A 271 -1.82 -1.33 11.49
C HIS A 271 -1.10 -0.30 12.34
N THR A 272 0.01 0.24 11.86
CA THR A 272 0.75 1.37 12.44
C THR A 272 1.30 2.26 11.33
N ASN A 273 1.74 3.49 11.65
CA ASN A 273 2.14 4.48 10.64
C ASN A 273 3.66 4.55 10.42
N SER A 274 4.47 3.89 11.27
CA SER A 274 5.94 3.85 11.14
C SER A 274 6.51 2.57 11.73
N ALA A 275 7.77 2.27 11.42
CA ALA A 275 8.47 1.12 11.98
C ALA A 275 8.64 1.22 13.50
N LEU A 276 8.95 2.41 14.02
CA LEU A 276 9.09 2.63 15.47
C LEU A 276 7.76 2.45 16.21
N ASN A 277 6.66 2.99 15.67
CA ASN A 277 5.34 2.81 16.27
C ASN A 277 4.89 1.35 16.25
N THR A 278 5.43 0.52 15.35
CA THR A 278 5.17 -0.92 15.34
C THR A 278 5.77 -1.60 16.57
N ILE A 279 6.98 -1.22 16.98
CA ILE A 279 7.64 -1.77 18.19
C ILE A 279 6.83 -1.39 19.43
N GLU A 280 6.40 -0.12 19.54
CA GLU A 280 5.56 0.33 20.65
C GLU A 280 4.21 -0.43 20.66
N ARG A 281 3.56 -0.58 19.52
CA ARG A 281 2.29 -1.30 19.39
C ARG A 281 2.38 -2.74 19.88
N LEU A 282 3.47 -3.46 19.56
CA LEU A 282 3.69 -4.81 20.07
C LEU A 282 3.93 -4.82 21.59
N THR A 283 4.60 -3.80 22.11
CA THR A 283 4.77 -3.62 23.56
C THR A 283 3.42 -3.36 24.24
N ASP A 284 2.54 -2.55 23.65
CA ASP A 284 1.17 -2.30 24.14
C ASP A 284 0.30 -3.58 24.10
N MET A 285 0.61 -4.52 23.23
CA MET A 285 0.02 -5.87 23.18
C MET A 285 0.66 -6.83 24.21
N ASN A 286 1.33 -6.31 25.24
CA ASN A 286 1.97 -7.07 26.31
C ASN A 286 3.00 -8.10 25.82
N ILE A 287 3.73 -7.77 24.74
CA ILE A 287 4.91 -8.52 24.32
C ILE A 287 6.14 -7.92 24.97
N GLU A 288 6.84 -8.73 25.74
CA GLU A 288 8.03 -8.31 26.46
C GLU A 288 9.15 -7.87 25.47
N ARG A 289 9.79 -6.73 25.73
CA ARG A 289 10.78 -6.11 24.84
C ARG A 289 11.95 -7.03 24.51
N TYR A 290 12.39 -7.88 25.45
CA TYR A 290 13.47 -8.83 25.19
C TYR A 290 13.08 -9.89 24.14
N LEU A 291 11.79 -10.27 24.09
CA LEU A 291 11.29 -11.16 23.04
C LEU A 291 11.23 -10.44 21.70
N LEU A 292 10.85 -9.16 21.67
CA LEU A 292 10.84 -8.34 20.44
C LEU A 292 12.24 -8.17 19.88
N GLY A 293 13.22 -7.84 20.71
CA GLY A 293 14.63 -7.73 20.32
C GLY A 293 15.19 -9.03 19.72
N THR A 294 14.70 -10.18 20.19
CA THR A 294 15.11 -11.50 19.67
C THR A 294 14.36 -11.88 18.40
N ALA A 295 13.04 -11.66 18.37
CA ALA A 295 12.14 -12.16 17.35
C ALA A 295 12.13 -11.31 16.07
N LEU A 296 12.19 -9.98 16.20
CA LEU A 296 12.04 -9.09 15.04
C LEU A 296 13.28 -9.13 14.15
N THR A 297 13.05 -9.43 12.87
CA THR A 297 14.08 -9.34 11.81
C THR A 297 14.01 -7.98 11.13
N GLY A 298 12.80 -7.51 10.83
CA GLY A 298 12.60 -6.20 10.23
C GLY A 298 11.15 -5.76 10.15
N ILE A 299 11.00 -4.49 9.85
CA ILE A 299 9.70 -3.83 9.70
C ILE A 299 9.71 -3.02 8.41
N ILE A 300 8.67 -3.20 7.60
CA ILE A 300 8.45 -2.48 6.35
C ILE A 300 7.22 -1.59 6.54
N SER A 301 7.42 -0.30 6.70
CA SER A 301 6.33 0.66 6.74
C SER A 301 6.08 1.23 5.36
N GLN A 302 4.81 1.28 4.94
CA GLN A 302 4.49 1.71 3.57
C GLN A 302 3.19 2.50 3.47
N LYS A 303 3.18 3.43 2.51
CA LYS A 303 2.01 4.19 2.06
C LYS A 303 1.97 4.20 0.55
N LEU A 304 0.78 4.40 -0.04
CA LEU A 304 0.63 4.57 -1.49
C LEU A 304 0.46 6.03 -1.84
N THR A 305 1.12 6.45 -2.92
CA THR A 305 0.94 7.75 -3.57
C THR A 305 0.56 7.56 -5.04
N LYS A 306 -0.03 8.57 -5.68
CA LYS A 306 -0.34 8.54 -7.11
C LYS A 306 0.94 8.65 -7.92
N LYS A 307 1.02 7.88 -9.00
CA LYS A 307 2.13 7.89 -9.93
C LYS A 307 1.89 8.92 -11.03
N LEU A 308 2.87 9.80 -11.28
CA LEU A 308 2.82 10.76 -12.37
C LEU A 308 2.68 10.06 -13.72
N CYS A 309 1.86 10.64 -14.59
CA CYS A 309 1.70 10.15 -15.94
C CYS A 309 2.99 10.41 -16.76
N PRO A 310 3.63 9.36 -17.32
CA PRO A 310 4.87 9.54 -18.06
C PRO A 310 4.69 10.29 -19.38
N TYR A 311 3.45 10.43 -19.87
CA TYR A 311 3.16 11.06 -21.17
C TYR A 311 2.96 12.58 -21.07
N CYS A 312 2.60 13.12 -19.90
CA CYS A 312 2.22 14.52 -19.78
C CYS A 312 2.82 15.24 -18.56
N ARG A 313 3.70 14.61 -17.79
CA ARG A 313 4.38 15.29 -16.68
C ARG A 313 5.18 16.49 -17.20
N GLY A 314 5.03 17.63 -16.54
CA GLY A 314 5.79 18.84 -16.79
C GLY A 314 6.90 19.04 -15.78
N VAL A 315 7.65 20.12 -15.91
CA VAL A 315 8.65 20.57 -14.93
C VAL A 315 8.28 21.98 -14.50
N ARG A 316 8.41 22.26 -13.20
CA ARG A 316 8.21 23.59 -12.63
C ARG A 316 9.31 23.95 -11.63
N PRO A 317 9.57 25.25 -11.40
CA PRO A 317 10.43 25.69 -10.33
C PRO A 317 9.91 25.23 -8.95
N THR A 318 10.84 24.93 -8.04
CA THR A 318 10.51 24.66 -6.64
C THR A 318 10.15 25.93 -5.89
N THR A 319 9.16 25.83 -4.99
CA THR A 319 8.82 26.90 -4.04
C THR A 319 9.89 27.01 -2.95
N PRO A 320 9.95 28.14 -2.20
CA PRO A 320 10.85 28.27 -1.04
C PRO A 320 10.64 27.19 0.03
N TYR A 321 9.38 26.77 0.25
CA TYR A 321 9.02 25.70 1.20
C TYR A 321 9.60 24.34 0.74
N GLU A 322 9.37 23.98 -0.51
CA GLU A 322 9.90 22.73 -1.10
C GLU A 322 11.42 22.68 -1.02
N LYS A 323 12.11 23.77 -1.38
CA LYS A 323 13.58 23.89 -1.23
C LYS A 323 14.02 23.62 0.19
N LYS A 324 13.33 24.18 1.19
CA LYS A 324 13.63 23.97 2.61
C LYS A 324 13.45 22.50 2.99
N VAL A 325 12.37 21.85 2.54
CA VAL A 325 12.12 20.43 2.82
C VAL A 325 13.21 19.56 2.19
N PHE A 326 13.54 19.74 0.91
CA PHE A 326 14.62 19.00 0.24
C PHE A 326 15.96 19.21 0.93
N LYS A 327 16.27 20.45 1.32
CA LYS A 327 17.51 20.80 2.01
C LYS A 327 17.63 20.12 3.37
N ASN A 328 16.56 20.17 4.17
CA ASN A 328 16.57 19.61 5.52
C ASN A 328 16.57 18.07 5.51
N SER A 329 15.82 17.44 4.62
CA SER A 329 15.62 15.99 4.61
C SER A 329 16.69 15.23 3.81
N LEU A 330 17.19 15.80 2.71
CA LEU A 330 18.15 15.13 1.80
C LEU A 330 19.49 15.87 1.69
N ASN A 331 19.60 17.06 2.28
CA ASN A 331 20.74 17.98 2.09
C ASN A 331 20.98 18.38 0.62
N LEU A 332 19.92 18.41 -0.19
CA LEU A 332 19.96 18.77 -1.61
C LEU A 332 19.32 20.12 -1.86
N ASP A 333 19.91 20.90 -2.77
CA ASP A 333 19.34 22.15 -3.28
C ASP A 333 18.67 21.85 -4.62
N ILE A 334 17.34 21.63 -4.61
CA ILE A 334 16.53 21.28 -5.77
C ILE A 334 15.84 22.54 -6.30
N ASN A 335 16.09 22.92 -7.56
CA ASN A 335 15.54 24.12 -8.19
C ASN A 335 14.29 23.84 -9.01
N GLU A 336 14.12 22.62 -9.52
CA GLU A 336 13.00 22.21 -10.36
C GLU A 336 12.52 20.83 -9.96
N ILE A 337 11.21 20.59 -10.06
CA ILE A 337 10.56 19.30 -9.82
C ILE A 337 9.50 19.04 -10.89
N TYR A 338 9.05 17.79 -10.97
CA TYR A 338 7.98 17.42 -11.88
C TYR A 338 6.60 17.80 -11.35
N GLU A 339 5.70 18.15 -12.28
CA GLU A 339 4.29 18.48 -12.00
C GLU A 339 3.33 17.70 -12.89
N ALA A 340 2.09 17.56 -12.44
CA ALA A 340 1.01 16.95 -13.19
C ALA A 340 0.38 17.95 -14.18
N LYS A 341 0.28 17.57 -15.46
CA LYS A 341 -0.34 18.42 -16.50
C LYS A 341 -1.72 17.93 -16.93
N GLY A 342 -1.91 16.61 -17.04
CA GLY A 342 -3.11 15.99 -17.57
C GLY A 342 -3.05 15.75 -19.09
N CYS A 343 -3.61 14.60 -19.53
CA CYS A 343 -3.79 14.24 -20.94
C CYS A 343 -4.89 13.17 -21.06
N ASP A 344 -5.20 12.79 -22.30
CA ASP A 344 -6.19 11.76 -22.65
C ASP A 344 -5.86 10.35 -22.18
N LYS A 345 -4.60 10.08 -21.78
CA LYS A 345 -4.11 8.76 -21.32
C LYS A 345 -4.06 8.62 -19.79
N CYS A 346 -4.42 9.65 -19.06
CA CYS A 346 -4.31 9.71 -17.61
C CYS A 346 -5.48 10.47 -16.99
N HIS A 347 -5.50 10.54 -15.68
CA HIS A 347 -6.45 11.35 -14.95
C HIS A 347 -5.71 12.45 -14.19
N GLU A 348 -5.99 13.72 -14.51
CA GLU A 348 -5.38 14.90 -13.87
C GLU A 348 -3.84 14.84 -13.77
N GLY A 349 -3.20 14.19 -14.74
CA GLY A 349 -1.75 14.02 -14.74
C GLY A 349 -1.23 12.80 -13.99
N TYR A 350 -2.10 11.92 -13.46
CA TYR A 350 -1.70 10.71 -12.73
C TYR A 350 -2.23 9.44 -13.38
N LYS A 351 -1.48 8.34 -13.24
CA LYS A 351 -1.86 7.02 -13.74
C LYS A 351 -1.27 5.91 -12.87
N GLY A 352 -2.14 5.28 -12.09
CA GLY A 352 -1.75 4.23 -11.15
C GLY A 352 -1.16 4.78 -9.85
N ARG A 353 -0.75 3.86 -8.98
CA ARG A 353 -0.16 4.17 -7.66
C ARG A 353 1.21 3.52 -7.54
N MET A 354 2.01 4.02 -6.63
CA MET A 354 3.27 3.43 -6.20
C MET A 354 3.41 3.50 -4.69
N ALA A 355 4.19 2.61 -4.12
CA ALA A 355 4.44 2.63 -2.69
C ALA A 355 5.64 3.53 -2.35
N ILE A 356 5.58 4.11 -1.17
CA ILE A 356 6.68 4.79 -0.47
C ILE A 356 7.01 3.92 0.72
N HIS A 357 8.29 3.66 0.97
CA HIS A 357 8.73 2.69 1.96
C HIS A 357 9.70 3.28 2.97
N GLU A 358 9.53 2.86 4.22
CA GLU A 358 10.53 2.90 5.27
C GLU A 358 10.84 1.46 5.66
N VAL A 359 12.10 1.03 5.50
CA VAL A 359 12.51 -0.35 5.78
C VAL A 359 13.54 -0.35 6.90
N LEU A 360 13.10 -0.81 8.07
CA LEU A 360 13.95 -1.02 9.24
C LEU A 360 14.43 -2.48 9.28
N LEU A 361 15.70 -2.70 9.01
CA LEU A 361 16.38 -3.97 9.30
C LEU A 361 16.99 -3.88 10.70
N LEU A 362 16.63 -4.81 11.59
CA LEU A 362 17.15 -4.81 12.95
C LEU A 362 18.57 -5.39 12.99
N ASN A 363 19.55 -4.53 13.22
CA ASN A 363 20.91 -4.93 13.58
C ASN A 363 21.03 -5.23 15.09
N GLN A 364 22.17 -5.71 15.54
CA GLN A 364 22.39 -6.09 16.96
C GLN A 364 22.20 -4.89 17.90
N GLU A 365 22.69 -3.73 17.53
CA GLU A 365 22.60 -2.51 18.35
C GLU A 365 21.14 -2.08 18.58
N ILE A 366 20.31 -2.13 17.54
CA ILE A 366 18.86 -1.82 17.64
C ILE A 366 18.16 -2.90 18.48
N ARG A 367 18.52 -4.18 18.32
CA ARG A 367 17.98 -5.28 19.13
C ARG A 367 18.28 -5.08 20.62
N ASP A 368 19.50 -4.72 20.94
CA ASP A 368 19.96 -4.47 22.32
C ASP A 368 19.25 -3.22 22.90
N ALA A 369 19.08 -2.18 22.10
CA ALA A 369 18.36 -0.97 22.49
C ALA A 369 16.88 -1.28 22.84
N ILE A 370 16.18 -2.08 22.01
CA ILE A 370 14.82 -2.51 22.28
C ILE A 370 14.76 -3.35 23.55
N THR A 371 15.65 -4.34 23.70
CA THR A 371 15.72 -5.25 24.84
C THR A 371 15.94 -4.50 26.15
N ASN A 372 16.84 -3.51 26.14
CA ASN A 372 17.20 -2.70 27.30
C ASN A 372 16.21 -1.55 27.58
N ASN A 373 15.07 -1.53 26.88
CA ASN A 373 14.01 -0.53 27.08
C ASN A 373 14.52 0.91 26.86
N MET A 374 15.34 1.11 25.81
CA MET A 374 15.82 2.45 25.44
C MET A 374 14.62 3.40 25.22
N LYS A 375 14.77 4.66 25.60
CA LYS A 375 13.74 5.67 25.40
C LYS A 375 13.43 5.83 23.91
N LYS A 376 12.18 6.16 23.58
CA LYS A 376 11.70 6.26 22.19
C LYS A 376 12.53 7.26 21.36
N GLU A 377 12.90 8.38 21.95
CA GLU A 377 13.68 9.43 21.28
C GLU A 377 15.10 8.92 20.94
N ASP A 378 15.78 8.28 21.90
CA ASP A 378 17.13 7.74 21.73
C ASP A 378 17.10 6.57 20.72
N LEU A 379 16.06 5.72 20.76
CA LEU A 379 15.87 4.62 19.78
C LEU A 379 15.61 5.18 18.38
N ARG A 380 14.89 6.28 18.24
CA ARG A 380 14.68 6.97 16.98
C ARG A 380 16.00 7.46 16.39
N ASP A 381 16.80 8.15 17.20
CA ASP A 381 18.10 8.67 16.75
C ASP A 381 19.03 7.53 16.33
N LEU A 382 19.01 6.42 17.05
CA LEU A 382 19.77 5.21 16.70
C LEU A 382 19.31 4.61 15.37
N VAL A 383 18.00 4.42 15.18
CA VAL A 383 17.41 3.79 13.99
C VAL A 383 17.70 4.60 12.73
N TYR A 384 17.45 5.91 12.78
CA TYR A 384 17.67 6.77 11.61
C TYR A 384 19.15 7.15 11.43
N GLY A 385 19.92 7.21 12.50
CA GLY A 385 21.39 7.38 12.46
C GLY A 385 22.12 6.17 11.88
N SER A 386 21.52 4.97 11.93
CA SER A 386 22.07 3.72 11.36
C SER A 386 21.80 3.52 9.87
N GLY A 387 21.33 4.54 9.15
CA GLY A 387 21.08 4.47 7.71
C GLY A 387 19.71 3.91 7.33
N THR A 388 18.72 4.01 8.21
CA THR A 388 17.32 3.77 7.85
C THR A 388 16.79 4.98 7.09
N ILE A 389 16.34 4.76 5.85
CA ILE A 389 15.74 5.80 5.01
C ILE A 389 14.33 6.03 5.51
N THR A 390 14.00 7.28 5.88
CA THR A 390 12.65 7.64 6.30
C THR A 390 11.68 7.57 5.13
N MET A 391 10.39 7.43 5.41
CA MET A 391 9.35 7.45 4.38
C MET A 391 9.35 8.78 3.60
N LEU A 392 9.64 9.90 4.27
CA LEU A 392 9.79 11.21 3.63
C LEU A 392 10.98 11.23 2.65
N GLN A 393 12.14 10.73 3.06
CA GLN A 393 13.33 10.68 2.19
C GLN A 393 13.11 9.81 0.95
N ASP A 394 12.50 8.62 1.10
CA ASP A 394 12.14 7.75 -0.03
C ASP A 394 11.16 8.45 -0.97
N GLY A 395 10.14 9.11 -0.41
CA GLY A 395 9.15 9.85 -1.19
C GLY A 395 9.76 11.05 -1.94
N LEU A 396 10.60 11.86 -1.28
CA LEU A 396 11.29 12.99 -1.91
C LEU A 396 12.21 12.55 -3.05
N THR A 397 12.87 11.40 -2.92
CA THR A 397 13.67 10.81 -4.01
C THR A 397 12.79 10.49 -5.22
N LYS A 398 11.58 9.94 -4.99
CA LYS A 398 10.60 9.65 -6.04
C LYS A 398 10.04 10.92 -6.69
N VAL A 399 9.90 12.02 -5.93
CA VAL A 399 9.54 13.34 -6.49
C VAL A 399 10.63 13.85 -7.43
N ILE A 400 11.90 13.78 -7.03
CA ILE A 400 13.04 14.17 -7.86
C ILE A 400 13.09 13.34 -9.15
N ASN A 401 12.80 12.04 -9.07
CA ASN A 401 12.75 11.14 -10.21
C ASN A 401 11.54 11.37 -11.13
N GLY A 402 10.56 12.17 -10.70
CA GLY A 402 9.33 12.40 -11.45
C GLY A 402 8.40 11.18 -11.46
N ASP A 403 8.47 10.37 -10.44
CA ASP A 403 7.56 9.23 -10.24
C ASP A 403 6.24 9.67 -9.62
N THR A 404 6.29 10.70 -8.76
CA THR A 404 5.13 11.34 -8.12
C THR A 404 5.36 12.85 -8.01
N THR A 405 4.39 13.61 -7.50
CA THR A 405 4.55 15.03 -7.20
C THR A 405 4.81 15.27 -5.72
N PHE A 406 5.33 16.46 -5.39
CA PHE A 406 5.53 16.87 -4.02
C PHE A 406 4.19 16.95 -3.26
N GLU A 407 3.14 17.43 -3.91
CA GLU A 407 1.79 17.56 -3.33
C GLU A 407 1.19 16.19 -2.96
N GLU A 408 1.30 15.20 -3.85
CA GLU A 408 0.79 13.85 -3.59
C GLU A 408 1.63 13.14 -2.51
N LEU A 409 2.94 13.39 -2.46
CA LEU A 409 3.78 12.92 -1.37
C LEU A 409 3.31 13.47 -0.03
N MET A 410 3.13 14.79 0.07
CA MET A 410 2.72 15.45 1.33
C MET A 410 1.30 15.07 1.78
N LYS A 411 0.40 14.72 0.84
CA LYS A 411 -0.91 14.13 1.19
C LYS A 411 -0.79 12.71 1.75
N ALA A 412 0.18 11.95 1.31
CA ALA A 412 0.37 10.56 1.73
C ALA A 412 1.07 10.44 3.08
N ILE A 413 1.92 11.40 3.44
CA ILE A 413 2.77 11.35 4.64
C ILE A 413 2.28 12.37 5.66
N ASP A 414 2.09 11.93 6.91
CA ASP A 414 1.95 12.81 8.06
C ASP A 414 3.38 13.28 8.43
N VAL A 415 3.71 14.53 8.09
CA VAL A 415 5.04 15.09 8.34
C VAL A 415 5.03 15.75 9.71
N ASP A 416 5.73 15.17 10.67
CA ASP A 416 6.04 15.82 11.93
C ASP A 416 7.27 16.73 11.76
N ASP A 417 7.35 17.81 12.54
CA ASP A 417 8.52 18.73 12.55
C ASP A 417 9.84 17.98 12.81
N SER A 418 9.77 16.86 13.52
CA SER A 418 10.90 15.98 13.79
C SER A 418 11.39 15.21 12.54
N ASP A 419 10.54 14.98 11.53
CA ASP A 419 10.94 14.33 10.28
C ASP A 419 11.75 15.28 9.38
N LEU A 420 11.55 16.59 9.54
CA LEU A 420 12.29 17.63 8.84
C LEU A 420 13.70 17.86 9.40
N THR A 421 14.02 17.30 10.58
CA THR A 421 15.29 17.54 11.30
C THR A 421 16.17 16.30 11.45
N THR A 422 15.78 15.16 10.87
CA THR A 422 16.56 13.92 10.96
C THR A 422 17.91 14.06 10.27
N LYS A 423 18.99 14.02 11.07
CA LYS A 423 20.41 14.05 10.66
C LYS A 423 20.87 12.71 10.10
N GLY A 424 20.07 12.01 9.34
CA GLY A 424 20.43 10.72 8.74
C GLY A 424 20.66 10.86 7.24
N LEU A 425 21.83 11.30 6.82
CA LEU A 425 22.25 11.13 5.43
C LEU A 425 22.68 9.68 5.23
N SER A 426 21.82 8.89 4.59
CA SER A 426 22.32 7.68 3.94
C SER A 426 23.06 8.11 2.67
N GLU A 427 24.32 7.74 2.57
CA GLU A 427 25.19 7.98 1.39
C GLU A 427 24.70 7.26 0.11
N SER A 428 23.53 6.64 0.15
CA SER A 428 23.00 5.70 -0.85
C SER A 428 21.67 6.09 -1.49
N LEU A 429 21.33 7.39 -1.61
CA LEU A 429 20.13 7.79 -2.36
C LEU A 429 20.44 7.80 -3.86
N GLU A 430 20.06 6.74 -4.56
CA GLU A 430 20.19 6.66 -6.01
C GLU A 430 19.11 7.49 -6.71
N ILE A 431 19.57 8.53 -7.40
CA ILE A 431 18.75 9.30 -8.34
C ILE A 431 18.98 8.71 -9.73
N SER A 432 17.89 8.29 -10.40
CA SER A 432 18.00 7.60 -11.68
C SER A 432 18.77 8.44 -12.73
N GLU A 433 19.59 7.77 -13.55
CA GLU A 433 20.40 8.42 -14.59
C GLU A 433 19.59 9.25 -15.58
N LYS A 434 18.33 8.89 -15.82
CA LYS A 434 17.43 9.62 -16.73
C LYS A 434 17.06 11.02 -16.26
N ASN A 435 17.23 11.33 -14.98
CA ASN A 435 16.85 12.62 -14.39
C ASN A 435 18.06 13.50 -14.04
N LYS A 436 19.25 13.10 -14.45
CA LYS A 436 20.48 13.90 -14.27
C LYS A 436 20.38 15.30 -14.90
N ASP A 437 19.50 15.49 -15.87
CA ASP A 437 19.30 16.80 -16.52
C ASP A 437 18.64 17.84 -15.61
N VAL A 438 17.73 17.41 -14.72
CA VAL A 438 17.11 18.25 -13.68
C VAL A 438 18.12 18.63 -12.59
N LEU A 439 19.18 17.83 -12.44
CA LEU A 439 20.19 17.96 -11.41
C LEU A 439 21.50 18.56 -11.90
N LYS A 440 21.70 18.73 -13.21
CA LYS A 440 22.95 19.25 -13.80
C LYS A 440 23.40 20.60 -13.25
N ASN A 441 22.50 21.37 -12.67
CA ASN A 441 22.78 22.67 -12.07
C ASN A 441 22.96 22.61 -10.55
N ASN A 442 23.09 21.40 -9.95
CA ASN A 442 23.21 21.23 -8.52
C ASN A 442 24.64 20.81 -8.12
N ASP A 443 25.41 21.74 -7.59
CA ASP A 443 26.83 21.52 -7.23
C ASP A 443 27.04 20.49 -6.10
N ASN A 444 26.04 20.26 -5.25
CA ASN A 444 26.09 19.26 -4.20
C ASN A 444 25.90 17.82 -4.73
N TYR A 445 25.13 17.64 -5.79
CA TYR A 445 24.98 16.35 -6.46
C TYR A 445 26.28 15.88 -7.12
N LYS A 446 27.03 16.82 -7.73
CA LYS A 446 28.36 16.53 -8.29
C LYS A 446 29.38 16.05 -7.23
N LYS A 447 29.28 16.58 -5.99
CA LYS A 447 30.13 16.16 -4.86
C LYS A 447 29.76 14.78 -4.31
N LEU A 448 28.48 14.39 -4.36
CA LEU A 448 28.02 13.04 -3.97
C LEU A 448 28.48 11.98 -4.97
N GLN A 449 28.41 12.24 -6.26
CA GLN A 449 28.93 11.32 -7.29
C GLN A 449 30.44 11.11 -7.22
N GLN A 450 31.23 12.14 -6.88
CA GLN A 450 32.68 12.00 -6.71
C GLN A 450 33.09 11.17 -5.51
N LYS A 451 32.23 11.00 -4.49
CA LYS A 451 32.46 10.10 -3.34
C LYS A 451 32.10 8.65 -3.62
N THR A 452 31.06 8.39 -4.45
CA THR A 452 30.62 7.03 -4.79
C THR A 452 31.57 6.29 -5.73
N ASP A 453 32.34 7.01 -6.57
CA ASP A 453 33.31 6.40 -7.48
C ASP A 453 34.64 5.95 -6.81
N SER A 454 34.85 6.31 -5.54
CA SER A 454 36.08 6.01 -4.83
C SER A 454 36.05 4.80 -3.86
N ASP A 455 34.85 4.27 -3.51
CA ASP A 455 34.71 3.34 -2.38
C ASP A 455 33.93 2.03 -2.66
N TYR A 456 33.69 1.66 -3.91
CA TYR A 456 33.01 0.40 -4.21
C TYR A 456 33.92 -0.57 -5.00
N GLU A 457 34.40 -1.61 -4.33
CA GLU A 457 34.74 -2.86 -4.99
C GLU A 457 33.48 -3.48 -5.59
N VAL A 458 33.53 -3.74 -6.89
CA VAL A 458 32.46 -4.35 -7.69
C VAL A 458 32.19 -5.75 -7.14
N PHE A 459 31.08 -5.93 -6.43
CA PHE A 459 30.55 -7.27 -6.16
C PHE A 459 29.76 -7.75 -7.38
N ASP A 460 30.31 -8.78 -8.00
CA ASP A 460 29.85 -9.46 -9.20
C ASP A 460 28.43 -10.04 -8.99
N LEU A 461 27.48 -9.62 -9.83
CA LEU A 461 26.07 -10.02 -9.80
C LEU A 461 25.82 -11.45 -10.35
N ASP A 462 26.85 -12.17 -10.75
CA ASP A 462 26.73 -13.53 -11.33
C ASP A 462 26.38 -14.62 -10.29
N PHE A 463 26.22 -14.27 -9.01
CA PHE A 463 25.85 -15.23 -7.96
C PHE A 463 24.33 -15.49 -7.84
N LEU A 464 23.51 -14.78 -8.60
CA LEU A 464 22.02 -14.87 -8.52
C LEU A 464 21.41 -15.78 -9.58
N ASN A 465 22.20 -16.42 -10.46
CA ASN A 465 21.74 -17.30 -11.54
C ASN A 465 22.20 -18.77 -11.40
N LYS A 466 22.39 -19.23 -10.18
CA LYS A 466 22.59 -20.68 -9.94
C LYS A 466 21.62 -21.22 -8.93
#